data_cd2ab98711d069b236ce0e34ac5747c7
#
_entry.id   cd2ab98711d069b236ce0e34ac5747c7
#
_cell.length_a   1.000
_cell.length_b   1.000
_cell.length_c   1.000
_cell.angle_alpha   90.00
_cell.angle_beta   90.00
_cell.angle_gamma   90.00
#
_symmetry.space_group_name_H-M   'P 1'
#
loop_
_entity.id
_entity.type
_entity.pdbx_description
1 polymer ?
#
loop_
_entity_poly.entity_id
_entity_poly.type
_entity_poly.pdbx_seq_one_letter_code
_entity_poly.pdbx_strand_id
1 'polypeptide(L)'
;MAAAAMNLEPLITRVGEMWTITLAGGVIGLLFGFFAHRSRFCMRSAVIEFARGTREGKLTVWLFTFSTAVLLTQALILAGVMDVREARQLVNRGSLSGAMVGGAMFGAGMILARGCSSRLLVLAAQGNLRALLSGLVFAVTAQSALSGLLSPLRLAISGWWTVEGGSARDLLVITGWGHTGGLLFGAVWLAGALVWGWRQRVRFWGWFGAIGVGVMVAAAWLVTYLISRAAFDLVIPIQSLSFTGPAADTLMLVLSPPGQALKFDLGLVPGVALGAFLSALLWRELKLEGFQGG
;
A
#
# COMPACT_ATOMS: atom_id res chain seq x y z
N MET A 1 4.12 7.73 -29.81
CA MET A 1 3.03 8.70 -29.56
C MET A 1 3.21 9.16 -28.13
N ALA A 2 3.67 10.41 -27.96
CA ALA A 2 3.87 11.01 -26.63
C ALA A 2 2.50 11.02 -25.92
N ALA A 3 2.42 10.32 -24.78
CA ALA A 3 1.32 10.45 -23.87
C ALA A 3 1.11 11.95 -23.65
N ALA A 4 -0.13 12.42 -23.75
CA ALA A 4 -0.50 13.73 -23.27
C ALA A 4 -0.07 13.76 -21.80
N ALA A 5 1.15 14.25 -21.55
CA ALA A 5 1.62 14.56 -20.22
C ALA A 5 0.54 15.50 -19.69
N MET A 6 -0.24 15.01 -18.73
CA MET A 6 -1.03 15.89 -17.89
C MET A 6 -0.02 16.96 -17.46
N ASN A 7 -0.19 18.16 -17.96
CA ASN A 7 0.75 19.26 -17.74
C ASN A 7 0.65 19.61 -16.27
N LEU A 8 1.39 18.89 -15.42
CA LEU A 8 1.43 19.10 -13.97
C LEU A 8 2.28 20.31 -13.61
N GLU A 9 3.07 20.85 -14.58
CA GLU A 9 3.89 22.03 -14.40
C GLU A 9 3.11 23.22 -13.80
N PRO A 10 1.93 23.62 -14.32
CA PRO A 10 1.21 24.76 -13.75
C PRO A 10 0.66 24.49 -12.34
N LEU A 11 0.43 23.23 -11.98
CA LEU A 11 0.04 22.86 -10.64
C LEU A 11 1.25 22.92 -9.69
N ILE A 12 2.38 22.35 -10.12
CA ILE A 12 3.63 22.31 -9.36
C ILE A 12 4.17 23.72 -9.11
N THR A 13 4.13 24.61 -10.12
CA THR A 13 4.58 26.00 -9.98
C THR A 13 3.70 26.83 -9.06
N ARG A 14 2.40 26.53 -8.97
CA ARG A 14 1.46 27.25 -8.10
C ARG A 14 1.46 26.75 -6.66
N VAL A 15 1.56 25.46 -6.48
CA VAL A 15 1.37 24.79 -5.16
C VAL A 15 2.72 24.43 -4.53
N GLY A 16 3.76 24.26 -5.35
CA GLY A 16 5.06 23.75 -4.93
C GLY A 16 5.13 22.21 -4.97
N GLU A 17 6.32 21.67 -5.23
CA GLU A 17 6.56 20.24 -5.42
C GLU A 17 6.19 19.42 -4.18
N MET A 18 6.60 19.88 -3.00
CA MET A 18 6.34 19.19 -1.73
C MET A 18 4.86 19.08 -1.42
N TRP A 19 4.11 20.14 -1.60
CA TRP A 19 2.66 20.13 -1.38
C TRP A 19 1.94 19.28 -2.42
N THR A 20 2.36 19.34 -3.68
CA THR A 20 1.76 18.56 -4.77
C THR A 20 1.86 17.05 -4.48
N ILE A 21 3.05 16.56 -4.09
CA ILE A 21 3.23 15.14 -3.79
C ILE A 21 2.47 14.71 -2.53
N THR A 22 2.41 15.57 -1.50
CA THR A 22 1.69 15.28 -0.26
C THR A 22 0.18 15.27 -0.47
N LEU A 23 -0.36 16.23 -1.22
CA LEU A 23 -1.78 16.27 -1.57
C LEU A 23 -2.17 15.08 -2.45
N ALA A 24 -1.31 14.70 -3.39
CA ALA A 24 -1.52 13.50 -4.20
C ALA A 24 -1.61 12.24 -3.32
N GLY A 25 -0.69 12.11 -2.35
CA GLY A 25 -0.75 11.06 -1.32
C GLY A 25 -2.05 11.09 -0.52
N GLY A 26 -2.50 12.29 -0.14
CA GLY A 26 -3.75 12.52 0.58
C GLY A 26 -4.98 12.07 -0.19
N VAL A 27 -5.09 12.45 -1.47
CA VAL A 27 -6.22 12.05 -2.34
C VAL A 27 -6.23 10.54 -2.57
N ILE A 28 -5.09 9.95 -2.91
CA ILE A 28 -4.96 8.50 -3.10
C ILE A 28 -5.29 7.77 -1.80
N GLY A 29 -4.77 8.27 -0.68
CA GLY A 29 -5.07 7.73 0.66
C GLY A 29 -6.55 7.78 0.98
N LEU A 30 -7.22 8.90 0.71
CA LEU A 30 -8.64 9.08 0.97
C LEU A 30 -9.48 8.05 0.18
N LEU A 31 -9.22 7.91 -1.11
CA LEU A 31 -9.91 6.92 -1.94
C LEU A 31 -9.59 5.49 -1.51
N PHE A 32 -8.31 5.20 -1.22
CA PHE A 32 -7.91 3.89 -0.68
C PHE A 32 -8.64 3.57 0.62
N GLY A 33 -8.67 4.50 1.59
CA GLY A 33 -9.34 4.32 2.88
C GLY A 33 -10.84 4.06 2.72
N PHE A 34 -11.50 4.80 1.81
CA PHE A 34 -12.88 4.59 1.46
C PHE A 34 -13.14 3.18 0.91
N PHE A 35 -12.38 2.75 -0.10
CA PHE A 35 -12.53 1.44 -0.71
C PHE A 35 -12.14 0.29 0.24
N ALA A 36 -11.06 0.46 1.01
CA ALA A 36 -10.62 -0.53 1.99
C ALA A 36 -11.65 -0.75 3.11
N HIS A 37 -12.32 0.32 3.54
CA HIS A 37 -13.43 0.21 4.47
C HIS A 37 -14.61 -0.56 3.86
N ARG A 38 -15.06 -0.18 2.67
CA ARG A 38 -16.23 -0.79 2.01
C ARG A 38 -16.04 -2.25 1.62
N SER A 39 -14.86 -2.62 1.12
CA SER A 39 -14.53 -4.01 0.80
C SER A 39 -14.24 -4.86 2.03
N ARG A 40 -14.06 -4.22 3.21
CA ARG A 40 -13.51 -4.87 4.41
C ARG A 40 -12.18 -5.57 4.11
N PHE A 41 -11.38 -4.95 3.25
CA PHE A 41 -10.07 -5.46 2.84
C PHE A 41 -9.20 -5.75 4.06
N CYS A 42 -8.68 -6.99 4.14
CA CYS A 42 -7.82 -7.42 5.24
C CYS A 42 -6.99 -8.64 4.82
N MET A 43 -5.68 -8.47 4.70
CA MET A 43 -4.77 -9.56 4.37
C MET A 43 -4.81 -10.70 5.41
N ARG A 44 -4.86 -10.35 6.72
CA ARG A 44 -4.99 -11.32 7.80
C ARG A 44 -6.20 -12.25 7.61
N SER A 45 -7.37 -11.66 7.32
CA SER A 45 -8.60 -12.44 7.15
C SER A 45 -8.52 -13.35 5.92
N ALA A 46 -7.90 -12.88 4.83
CA ALA A 46 -7.68 -13.69 3.63
C ALA A 46 -6.77 -14.88 3.90
N VAL A 47 -5.66 -14.68 4.62
CA VAL A 47 -4.72 -15.75 5.00
C VAL A 47 -5.38 -16.76 5.94
N ILE A 48 -6.16 -16.31 6.91
CA ILE A 48 -6.89 -17.22 7.83
C ILE A 48 -7.93 -18.03 7.07
N GLU A 49 -8.70 -17.40 6.17
CA GLU A 49 -9.68 -18.10 5.32
C GLU A 49 -9.01 -19.16 4.47
N PHE A 50 -7.88 -18.83 3.86
CA PHE A 50 -7.09 -19.79 3.09
C PHE A 50 -6.59 -20.97 3.94
N ALA A 51 -6.00 -20.68 5.10
CA ALA A 51 -5.44 -21.71 6.00
C ALA A 51 -6.51 -22.63 6.60
N ARG A 52 -7.72 -22.11 6.83
CA ARG A 52 -8.85 -22.88 7.37
C ARG A 52 -9.70 -23.57 6.31
N GLY A 53 -9.50 -23.24 5.04
CA GLY A 53 -10.34 -23.73 3.95
C GLY A 53 -11.79 -23.25 4.02
N THR A 54 -12.07 -22.16 4.78
CA THR A 54 -13.41 -21.57 4.86
C THR A 54 -13.73 -20.75 3.61
N ARG A 55 -15.00 -20.42 3.40
CA ARG A 55 -15.46 -19.72 2.19
C ARG A 55 -16.26 -18.47 2.56
N GLU A 56 -15.58 -17.49 3.17
CA GLU A 56 -16.20 -16.25 3.64
C GLU A 56 -16.04 -15.07 2.65
N GLY A 57 -15.36 -15.29 1.54
CA GLY A 57 -15.11 -14.28 0.50
C GLY A 57 -14.00 -13.27 0.82
N LYS A 58 -13.26 -13.44 1.93
CA LYS A 58 -12.15 -12.53 2.30
C LYS A 58 -10.94 -12.74 1.40
N LEU A 59 -10.64 -14.00 1.08
CA LEU A 59 -9.61 -14.35 0.12
C LEU A 59 -9.94 -13.79 -1.27
N THR A 60 -11.19 -13.84 -1.68
CA THR A 60 -11.65 -13.27 -2.95
C THR A 60 -11.42 -11.77 -3.03
N VAL A 61 -11.75 -11.01 -1.97
CA VAL A 61 -11.49 -9.57 -1.89
C VAL A 61 -9.99 -9.29 -2.04
N TRP A 62 -9.14 -10.09 -1.42
CA TRP A 62 -7.69 -9.94 -1.56
C TRP A 62 -7.21 -10.26 -2.98
N LEU A 63 -7.71 -11.34 -3.58
CA LEU A 63 -7.38 -11.72 -4.95
C LEU A 63 -7.79 -10.65 -5.97
N PHE A 64 -8.96 -10.04 -5.82
CA PHE A 64 -9.38 -8.92 -6.67
C PHE A 64 -8.44 -7.73 -6.55
N THR A 65 -8.08 -7.36 -5.33
CA THR A 65 -7.14 -6.25 -5.09
C THR A 65 -5.79 -6.53 -5.73
N PHE A 66 -5.25 -7.73 -5.50
CA PHE A 66 -3.95 -8.14 -6.03
C PHE A 66 -3.94 -8.18 -7.56
N SER A 67 -4.90 -8.90 -8.16
CA SER A 67 -4.95 -9.06 -9.61
C SER A 67 -5.20 -7.75 -10.35
N THR A 68 -6.08 -6.88 -9.82
CA THR A 68 -6.32 -5.55 -10.38
C THR A 68 -5.06 -4.68 -10.30
N ALA A 69 -4.36 -4.67 -9.18
CA ALA A 69 -3.13 -3.91 -9.01
C ALA A 69 -2.06 -4.37 -10.00
N VAL A 70 -1.83 -5.68 -10.13
CA VAL A 70 -0.85 -6.24 -11.09
C VAL A 70 -1.25 -5.94 -12.52
N LEU A 71 -2.49 -6.22 -12.89
CA LEU A 71 -2.97 -6.02 -14.27
C LEU A 71 -2.83 -4.56 -14.70
N LEU A 72 -3.30 -3.62 -13.90
CA LEU A 72 -3.25 -2.20 -14.25
C LEU A 72 -1.83 -1.66 -14.26
N THR A 73 -0.98 -2.06 -13.30
CA THR A 73 0.42 -1.63 -13.29
C THR A 73 1.16 -2.12 -14.53
N GLN A 74 1.00 -3.39 -14.90
CA GLN A 74 1.62 -3.93 -16.11
C GLN A 74 1.04 -3.32 -17.40
N ALA A 75 -0.25 -3.03 -17.42
CA ALA A 75 -0.89 -2.36 -18.56
C ALA A 75 -0.34 -0.94 -18.76
N LEU A 76 -0.14 -0.17 -17.69
CA LEU A 76 0.44 1.18 -17.74
C LEU A 76 1.90 1.16 -18.24
N ILE A 77 2.68 0.16 -17.82
CA ILE A 77 4.07 0.00 -18.27
C ILE A 77 4.09 -0.38 -19.76
N LEU A 78 3.28 -1.34 -20.18
CA LEU A 78 3.19 -1.77 -21.60
C LEU A 78 2.69 -0.65 -22.52
N ALA A 79 1.76 0.18 -22.03
CA ALA A 79 1.29 1.35 -22.76
C ALA A 79 2.35 2.47 -22.86
N GLY A 80 3.50 2.32 -22.22
CA GLY A 80 4.56 3.34 -22.20
C GLY A 80 4.20 4.61 -21.42
N VAL A 81 3.16 4.53 -20.58
CA VAL A 81 2.71 5.66 -19.75
C VAL A 81 3.56 5.81 -18.49
N MET A 82 4.13 4.71 -18.01
CA MET A 82 4.90 4.66 -16.77
C MET A 82 6.14 3.77 -16.93
N ASP A 83 7.25 4.19 -16.33
CA ASP A 83 8.46 3.37 -16.19
C ASP A 83 8.80 3.26 -14.68
N VAL A 84 8.97 2.03 -14.21
CA VAL A 84 9.27 1.74 -12.80
C VAL A 84 10.71 1.28 -12.59
N ARG A 85 11.56 1.31 -13.62
CA ARG A 85 12.97 0.85 -13.51
C ARG A 85 13.75 1.64 -12.45
N GLU A 86 13.42 2.91 -12.27
CA GLU A 86 14.01 3.79 -11.24
C GLU A 86 13.29 3.71 -9.89
N ALA A 87 12.29 2.84 -9.74
CA ALA A 87 11.57 2.69 -8.48
C ALA A 87 12.52 2.22 -7.36
N ARG A 88 12.45 2.89 -6.23
CA ARG A 88 13.32 2.64 -5.06
C ARG A 88 13.42 1.16 -4.68
N GLN A 89 12.31 0.42 -4.80
CA GLN A 89 12.25 -1.00 -4.46
C GLN A 89 13.03 -1.89 -5.44
N LEU A 90 13.20 -1.46 -6.68
CA LEU A 90 13.93 -2.21 -7.71
C LEU A 90 15.40 -1.85 -7.74
N VAL A 91 15.75 -0.56 -7.62
CA VAL A 91 17.13 -0.07 -7.70
C VAL A 91 17.96 -0.50 -6.51
N ASN A 92 17.42 -0.45 -5.30
CA ASN A 92 18.16 -0.77 -4.08
C ASN A 92 18.44 -2.28 -3.97
N ARG A 93 19.57 -2.60 -3.31
CA ARG A 93 19.87 -3.99 -2.90
C ARG A 93 18.69 -4.59 -2.14
N GLY A 94 18.28 -5.79 -2.52
CA GLY A 94 17.26 -6.55 -1.83
C GLY A 94 17.87 -7.46 -0.75
N SER A 95 17.09 -7.72 0.29
CA SER A 95 17.45 -8.68 1.33
C SER A 95 16.47 -9.85 1.31
N LEU A 96 16.92 -11.03 0.97
CA LEU A 96 16.11 -12.26 1.06
C LEU A 96 15.96 -12.71 2.51
N SER A 97 17.03 -12.61 3.32
CA SER A 97 16.94 -12.88 4.77
C SER A 97 15.98 -11.95 5.48
N GLY A 98 16.02 -10.63 5.14
CA GLY A 98 15.08 -9.65 5.64
C GLY A 98 13.64 -9.95 5.22
N ALA A 99 13.42 -10.41 3.98
CA ALA A 99 12.09 -10.78 3.50
C ALA A 99 11.55 -12.03 4.22
N MET A 100 12.38 -13.05 4.43
CA MET A 100 11.97 -14.28 5.11
C MET A 100 11.71 -14.05 6.60
N VAL A 101 12.67 -13.50 7.34
CA VAL A 101 12.55 -13.25 8.77
C VAL A 101 11.51 -12.18 9.04
N GLY A 102 11.57 -11.05 8.34
CA GLY A 102 10.61 -9.95 8.47
C GLY A 102 9.20 -10.36 8.07
N GLY A 103 9.04 -11.17 7.02
CA GLY A 103 7.75 -11.72 6.60
C GLY A 103 7.14 -12.66 7.64
N ALA A 104 7.94 -13.54 8.25
CA ALA A 104 7.49 -14.41 9.34
C ALA A 104 7.07 -13.60 10.58
N MET A 105 7.89 -12.62 10.98
CA MET A 105 7.57 -11.71 12.09
C MET A 105 6.29 -10.90 11.81
N PHE A 106 6.15 -10.37 10.59
CA PHE A 106 4.95 -9.64 10.18
C PHE A 106 3.70 -10.51 10.21
N GLY A 107 3.80 -11.75 9.72
CA GLY A 107 2.69 -12.72 9.75
C GLY A 107 2.24 -13.02 11.18
N ALA A 108 3.17 -13.32 12.09
CA ALA A 108 2.87 -13.54 13.50
C ALA A 108 2.27 -12.29 14.16
N GLY A 109 2.89 -11.12 13.95
CA GLY A 109 2.40 -9.85 14.47
C GLY A 109 0.99 -9.50 13.98
N MET A 110 0.70 -9.73 12.70
CA MET A 110 -0.61 -9.52 12.09
C MET A 110 -1.72 -10.39 12.74
N ILE A 111 -1.40 -11.61 13.15
CA ILE A 111 -2.34 -12.47 13.86
C ILE A 111 -2.58 -11.97 15.28
N LEU A 112 -1.52 -11.63 16.02
CA LEU A 112 -1.57 -11.12 17.39
C LEU A 112 -2.30 -9.77 17.49
N ALA A 113 -1.97 -8.82 16.62
CA ALA A 113 -2.60 -7.50 16.56
C ALA A 113 -4.03 -7.52 15.98
N ARG A 114 -4.47 -8.66 15.47
CA ARG A 114 -5.77 -8.85 14.78
C ARG A 114 -5.96 -7.97 13.54
N GLY A 115 -4.87 -7.52 12.89
CA GLY A 115 -4.91 -6.70 11.68
C GLY A 115 -3.52 -6.43 11.11
N CYS A 116 -3.43 -6.17 9.81
CA CYS A 116 -2.24 -5.59 9.20
C CYS A 116 -2.21 -4.08 9.42
N SER A 117 -1.11 -3.40 9.11
CA SER A 117 -0.95 -1.95 9.34
C SER A 117 -2.07 -1.11 8.72
N SER A 118 -2.42 -1.35 7.45
CA SER A 118 -3.53 -0.63 6.80
C SER A 118 -4.88 -0.91 7.45
N ARG A 119 -5.13 -2.16 7.89
CA ARG A 119 -6.38 -2.50 8.56
C ARG A 119 -6.49 -1.86 9.95
N LEU A 120 -5.41 -1.79 10.70
CA LEU A 120 -5.39 -1.10 12.00
C LEU A 120 -5.73 0.38 11.83
N LEU A 121 -5.17 1.04 10.81
CA LEU A 121 -5.47 2.44 10.49
C LEU A 121 -6.94 2.65 10.13
N VAL A 122 -7.50 1.81 9.26
CA VAL A 122 -8.92 1.84 8.87
C VAL A 122 -9.83 1.62 10.07
N LEU A 123 -9.52 0.66 10.95
CA LEU A 123 -10.32 0.39 12.17
C LEU A 123 -10.20 1.52 13.19
N ALA A 124 -9.00 2.09 13.39
CA ALA A 124 -8.80 3.24 14.26
C ALA A 124 -9.66 4.44 13.82
N ALA A 125 -9.72 4.71 12.52
CA ALA A 125 -10.54 5.77 11.94
C ALA A 125 -12.06 5.55 12.11
N GLN A 126 -12.50 4.31 12.35
CA GLN A 126 -13.89 3.97 12.66
C GLN A 126 -14.24 4.10 14.15
N GLY A 127 -13.28 4.43 15.01
CA GLY A 127 -13.46 4.58 16.45
C GLY A 127 -13.02 3.36 17.28
N ASN A 128 -12.30 2.40 16.70
CA ASN A 128 -11.76 1.26 17.45
C ASN A 128 -10.47 1.65 18.18
N LEU A 129 -10.57 1.93 19.48
CA LEU A 129 -9.45 2.38 20.32
C LEU A 129 -8.34 1.33 20.45
N ARG A 130 -8.68 0.04 20.41
CA ARG A 130 -7.68 -1.03 20.42
C ARG A 130 -6.85 -1.01 19.14
N ALA A 131 -7.47 -0.79 17.98
CA ALA A 131 -6.77 -0.67 16.71
C ALA A 131 -5.90 0.57 16.67
N LEU A 132 -6.38 1.69 17.25
CA LEU A 132 -5.60 2.92 17.40
C LEU A 132 -4.34 2.68 18.23
N LEU A 133 -4.47 2.08 19.43
CA LEU A 133 -3.33 1.79 20.29
C LEU A 133 -2.34 0.82 19.61
N SER A 134 -2.85 -0.26 18.99
CA SER A 134 -2.01 -1.21 18.25
C SER A 134 -1.29 -0.53 17.09
N GLY A 135 -1.95 0.40 16.38
CA GLY A 135 -1.37 1.20 15.32
C GLY A 135 -0.27 2.16 15.81
N LEU A 136 -0.46 2.79 16.97
CA LEU A 136 0.57 3.63 17.58
C LEU A 136 1.80 2.83 18.00
N VAL A 137 1.61 1.70 18.69
CA VAL A 137 2.71 0.79 19.04
C VAL A 137 3.45 0.30 17.78
N PHE A 138 2.71 -0.02 16.73
CA PHE A 138 3.28 -0.39 15.43
C PHE A 138 4.13 0.75 14.85
N ALA A 139 3.64 2.00 14.85
CA ALA A 139 4.37 3.16 14.32
C ALA A 139 5.66 3.44 15.11
N VAL A 140 5.62 3.38 16.45
CA VAL A 140 6.80 3.52 17.33
C VAL A 140 7.82 2.41 17.04
N THR A 141 7.36 1.15 16.94
CA THR A 141 8.26 0.01 16.66
C THR A 141 8.85 0.11 15.25
N ALA A 142 8.05 0.53 14.26
CA ALA A 142 8.53 0.77 12.90
C ALA A 142 9.62 1.85 12.88
N GLN A 143 9.41 2.97 13.56
CA GLN A 143 10.41 4.04 13.68
C GLN A 143 11.68 3.55 14.38
N SER A 144 11.54 2.80 15.46
CA SER A 144 12.68 2.18 16.16
C SER A 144 13.48 1.25 15.26
N ALA A 145 12.80 0.48 14.39
CA ALA A 145 13.44 -0.41 13.43
C ALA A 145 14.06 0.33 12.23
N LEU A 146 13.49 1.46 11.81
CA LEU A 146 14.00 2.22 10.66
C LEU A 146 15.26 3.03 11.02
N SER A 147 15.25 3.76 12.10
CA SER A 147 16.34 4.67 12.48
C SER A 147 16.65 4.73 13.97
N GLY A 148 16.00 3.90 14.81
CA GLY A 148 16.17 3.86 16.25
C GLY A 148 16.92 2.64 16.76
N LEU A 149 16.61 2.24 18.00
CA LEU A 149 17.27 1.19 18.77
C LEU A 149 17.31 -0.18 18.06
N LEU A 150 16.27 -0.53 17.30
CA LEU A 150 16.18 -1.81 16.59
C LEU A 150 16.86 -1.80 15.20
N SER A 151 17.35 -0.63 14.75
CA SER A 151 17.98 -0.49 13.44
C SER A 151 19.21 -1.39 13.26
N PRO A 152 20.16 -1.50 14.21
CA PRO A 152 21.33 -2.38 14.04
C PRO A 152 20.94 -3.86 13.87
N LEU A 153 19.94 -4.33 14.65
CA LEU A 153 19.45 -5.70 14.55
C LEU A 153 18.79 -5.95 13.18
N ARG A 154 17.95 -5.01 12.72
CA ARG A 154 17.35 -5.08 11.38
C ARG A 154 18.42 -5.14 10.28
N LEU A 155 19.45 -4.28 10.36
CA LEU A 155 20.51 -4.24 9.38
C LEU A 155 21.35 -5.53 9.38
N ALA A 156 21.66 -6.08 10.56
CA ALA A 156 22.37 -7.34 10.69
C ALA A 156 21.60 -8.49 10.01
N ILE A 157 20.31 -8.66 10.34
CA ILE A 157 19.45 -9.68 9.73
C ILE A 157 19.34 -9.47 8.22
N SER A 158 19.16 -8.24 7.77
CA SER A 158 19.05 -7.91 6.34
C SER A 158 20.34 -8.16 5.56
N GLY A 159 21.48 -8.14 6.22
CA GLY A 159 22.80 -8.37 5.61
C GLY A 159 23.17 -9.83 5.38
N TRP A 160 22.47 -10.79 6.01
CA TRP A 160 22.83 -12.21 5.91
C TRP A 160 22.72 -12.76 4.48
N TRP A 161 21.72 -12.35 3.74
CA TRP A 161 21.52 -12.79 2.37
C TRP A 161 20.93 -11.66 1.54
N THR A 162 21.77 -11.05 0.71
CA THR A 162 21.39 -9.91 -0.14
C THR A 162 21.44 -10.31 -1.61
N VAL A 163 20.60 -9.67 -2.42
CA VAL A 163 20.57 -9.79 -3.88
C VAL A 163 20.74 -8.39 -4.46
N GLU A 164 21.49 -8.30 -5.54
CA GLU A 164 21.70 -7.03 -6.23
C GLU A 164 20.38 -6.45 -6.75
N GLY A 165 20.31 -5.13 -6.85
CA GLY A 165 19.16 -4.43 -7.41
C GLY A 165 19.10 -4.54 -8.94
N GLY A 166 18.02 -4.01 -9.51
CA GLY A 166 17.83 -3.97 -10.96
C GLY A 166 17.28 -5.28 -11.54
N SER A 167 17.71 -5.63 -12.74
CA SER A 167 17.23 -6.77 -13.53
C SER A 167 17.40 -8.13 -12.85
N ALA A 168 18.36 -8.26 -11.93
CA ALA A 168 18.59 -9.50 -11.17
C ALA A 168 17.42 -9.87 -10.22
N ARG A 169 16.49 -8.95 -9.97
CA ARG A 169 15.31 -9.14 -9.12
C ARG A 169 13.99 -9.09 -9.89
N ASP A 170 14.04 -8.82 -11.17
CA ASP A 170 12.86 -8.77 -12.02
C ASP A 170 12.56 -10.17 -12.56
N LEU A 171 11.54 -10.81 -11.99
CA LEU A 171 11.10 -12.14 -12.41
C LEU A 171 10.69 -12.18 -13.88
N LEU A 172 10.16 -11.09 -14.41
CA LEU A 172 9.74 -11.01 -15.81
C LEU A 172 10.95 -11.00 -16.75
N VAL A 173 12.05 -10.39 -16.33
CA VAL A 173 13.32 -10.39 -17.06
C VAL A 173 13.99 -11.76 -16.92
N ILE A 174 14.07 -12.33 -15.72
CA ILE A 174 14.69 -13.63 -15.46
C ILE A 174 13.98 -14.75 -16.21
N THR A 175 12.66 -14.73 -16.27
CA THR A 175 11.86 -15.75 -16.98
C THR A 175 11.74 -15.50 -18.48
N GLY A 176 12.16 -14.34 -18.96
CA GLY A 176 12.01 -13.93 -20.37
C GLY A 176 10.56 -13.61 -20.80
N TRP A 177 9.61 -13.56 -19.85
CA TRP A 177 8.20 -13.31 -20.17
C TRP A 177 7.88 -11.84 -20.46
N GLY A 178 8.74 -10.94 -20.00
CA GLY A 178 8.55 -9.50 -20.17
C GLY A 178 7.24 -8.98 -19.55
N HIS A 179 6.93 -7.72 -19.80
CA HIS A 179 5.72 -7.09 -19.25
C HIS A 179 4.42 -7.69 -19.78
N THR A 180 4.44 -8.26 -20.99
CA THR A 180 3.29 -9.01 -21.55
C THR A 180 2.96 -10.23 -20.69
N GLY A 181 3.97 -10.97 -20.24
CA GLY A 181 3.78 -12.08 -19.30
C GLY A 181 3.20 -11.62 -17.96
N GLY A 182 3.65 -10.46 -17.46
CA GLY A 182 3.08 -9.86 -16.25
C GLY A 182 1.60 -9.46 -16.41
N LEU A 183 1.24 -8.92 -17.58
CA LEU A 183 -0.16 -8.61 -17.91
C LEU A 183 -1.02 -9.88 -17.96
N LEU A 184 -0.55 -10.93 -18.65
CA LEU A 184 -1.24 -12.21 -18.72
C LEU A 184 -1.41 -12.85 -17.33
N PHE A 185 -0.37 -12.81 -16.53
CA PHE A 185 -0.42 -13.26 -15.13
C PHE A 185 -1.53 -12.54 -14.36
N GLY A 186 -1.56 -11.19 -14.41
CA GLY A 186 -2.61 -10.39 -13.78
C GLY A 186 -4.00 -10.73 -14.31
N ALA A 187 -4.16 -10.93 -15.61
CA ALA A 187 -5.43 -11.28 -16.25
C ALA A 187 -5.94 -12.67 -15.82
N VAL A 188 -5.07 -13.66 -15.77
CA VAL A 188 -5.41 -15.02 -15.30
C VAL A 188 -5.86 -15.01 -13.84
N TRP A 189 -5.13 -14.29 -12.97
CA TRP A 189 -5.53 -14.14 -11.58
C TRP A 189 -6.84 -13.39 -11.43
N LEU A 190 -7.09 -12.34 -12.25
CA LEU A 190 -8.35 -11.62 -12.22
C LEU A 190 -9.51 -12.50 -12.68
N ALA A 191 -9.33 -13.26 -13.76
CA ALA A 191 -10.34 -14.23 -14.22
C ALA A 191 -10.64 -15.28 -13.15
N GLY A 192 -9.59 -15.80 -12.50
CA GLY A 192 -9.74 -16.73 -11.36
C GLY A 192 -10.50 -16.10 -10.20
N ALA A 193 -10.17 -14.86 -9.84
CA ALA A 193 -10.87 -14.11 -8.80
C ALA A 193 -12.35 -13.87 -9.14
N LEU A 194 -12.66 -13.57 -10.41
CA LEU A 194 -14.03 -13.39 -10.90
C LEU A 194 -14.84 -14.69 -10.75
N VAL A 195 -14.31 -15.80 -11.25
CA VAL A 195 -14.99 -17.11 -11.14
C VAL A 195 -15.19 -17.51 -9.68
N TRP A 196 -14.14 -17.34 -8.87
CA TRP A 196 -14.20 -17.67 -7.44
C TRP A 196 -15.17 -16.77 -6.69
N GLY A 197 -15.15 -15.46 -6.96
CA GLY A 197 -16.04 -14.48 -6.34
C GLY A 197 -17.51 -14.71 -6.69
N TRP A 198 -17.78 -15.10 -7.93
CA TRP A 198 -19.13 -15.44 -8.37
C TRP A 198 -19.64 -16.68 -7.61
N ARG A 199 -18.83 -17.71 -7.50
CA ARG A 199 -19.17 -18.92 -6.72
C ARG A 199 -19.39 -18.63 -5.23
N GLN A 200 -18.66 -17.67 -4.67
CA GLN A 200 -18.75 -17.27 -3.26
C GLN A 200 -19.89 -16.26 -3.00
N ARG A 201 -20.61 -15.82 -4.02
CA ARG A 201 -21.67 -14.80 -3.92
C ARG A 201 -21.21 -13.55 -3.16
N VAL A 202 -19.99 -13.08 -3.42
CA VAL A 202 -19.45 -11.88 -2.81
C VAL A 202 -20.36 -10.69 -3.15
N ARG A 203 -20.70 -9.87 -2.15
CA ARG A 203 -21.59 -8.70 -2.34
C ARG A 203 -20.91 -7.65 -3.22
N PHE A 204 -21.71 -6.83 -3.92
CA PHE A 204 -21.26 -5.77 -4.83
C PHE A 204 -20.13 -4.91 -4.25
N TRP A 205 -20.30 -4.40 -3.01
CA TRP A 205 -19.27 -3.59 -2.35
C TRP A 205 -17.97 -4.34 -2.08
N GLY A 206 -18.00 -5.64 -1.93
CA GLY A 206 -16.79 -6.47 -1.85
C GLY A 206 -15.99 -6.45 -3.15
N TRP A 207 -16.66 -6.58 -4.30
CA TRP A 207 -16.04 -6.50 -5.63
C TRP A 207 -15.54 -5.09 -5.93
N PHE A 208 -16.46 -4.12 -5.88
CA PHE A 208 -16.18 -2.74 -6.25
C PHE A 208 -15.08 -2.13 -5.38
N GLY A 209 -15.18 -2.32 -4.05
CA GLY A 209 -14.18 -1.82 -3.14
C GLY A 209 -12.82 -2.51 -3.29
N ALA A 210 -12.79 -3.83 -3.56
CA ALA A 210 -11.54 -4.56 -3.77
C ALA A 210 -10.82 -4.11 -5.06
N ILE A 211 -11.57 -3.95 -6.14
CA ILE A 211 -11.05 -3.40 -7.40
C ILE A 211 -10.56 -1.97 -7.16
N GLY A 212 -11.34 -1.13 -6.45
CA GLY A 212 -10.95 0.23 -6.10
C GLY A 212 -9.64 0.30 -5.33
N VAL A 213 -9.41 -0.59 -4.35
CA VAL A 213 -8.12 -0.70 -3.65
C VAL A 213 -6.99 -1.03 -4.63
N GLY A 214 -7.18 -1.99 -5.54
CA GLY A 214 -6.19 -2.36 -6.56
C GLY A 214 -5.89 -1.22 -7.53
N VAL A 215 -6.91 -0.47 -7.95
CA VAL A 215 -6.77 0.75 -8.77
C VAL A 215 -5.92 1.79 -8.05
N MET A 216 -6.13 2.01 -6.75
CA MET A 216 -5.34 2.99 -5.98
C MET A 216 -3.86 2.59 -5.89
N VAL A 217 -3.54 1.30 -5.86
CA VAL A 217 -2.13 0.82 -5.93
C VAL A 217 -1.48 1.22 -7.25
N ALA A 218 -2.16 0.98 -8.38
CA ALA A 218 -1.65 1.36 -9.69
C ALA A 218 -1.60 2.89 -9.87
N ALA A 219 -2.62 3.61 -9.38
CA ALA A 219 -2.68 5.06 -9.42
C ALA A 219 -1.54 5.70 -8.61
N ALA A 220 -1.16 5.13 -7.46
CA ALA A 220 -0.03 5.62 -6.67
C ALA A 220 1.29 5.52 -7.45
N TRP A 221 1.54 4.39 -8.12
CA TRP A 221 2.68 4.25 -9.02
C TRP A 221 2.70 5.31 -10.11
N LEU A 222 1.58 5.48 -10.80
CA LEU A 222 1.46 6.45 -11.90
C LEU A 222 1.66 7.88 -11.43
N VAL A 223 0.99 8.28 -10.36
CA VAL A 223 1.03 9.67 -9.85
C VAL A 223 2.42 10.01 -9.34
N THR A 224 3.07 9.13 -8.56
CA THR A 224 4.44 9.37 -8.10
C THR A 224 5.43 9.41 -9.26
N TYR A 225 5.26 8.59 -10.30
CA TYR A 225 6.04 8.64 -11.51
C TYR A 225 5.86 9.98 -12.25
N LEU A 226 4.61 10.41 -12.49
CA LEU A 226 4.33 11.65 -13.20
C LEU A 226 4.89 12.88 -12.46
N ILE A 227 4.72 12.93 -11.13
CA ILE A 227 5.26 14.04 -10.32
C ILE A 227 6.78 13.98 -10.30
N SER A 228 7.40 12.79 -10.16
CA SER A 228 8.86 12.63 -10.22
C SER A 228 9.46 13.11 -11.54
N ARG A 229 8.74 12.94 -12.65
CA ARG A 229 9.19 13.43 -13.99
C ARG A 229 8.97 14.91 -14.20
N ALA A 230 8.03 15.52 -13.48
CA ALA A 230 7.69 16.93 -13.57
C ALA A 230 8.38 17.80 -12.49
N ALA A 231 8.99 17.18 -11.49
CA ALA A 231 9.74 17.88 -10.43
C ALA A 231 11.09 18.35 -10.96
N PHE A 232 11.49 19.58 -10.57
CA PHE A 232 12.73 20.23 -10.99
C PHE A 232 13.77 20.27 -9.86
N ASP A 233 13.33 20.55 -8.63
CA ASP A 233 14.22 20.82 -7.50
C ASP A 233 14.38 19.62 -6.57
N LEU A 234 13.40 18.71 -6.55
CA LEU A 234 13.36 17.58 -5.60
C LEU A 234 13.43 16.22 -6.30
N VAL A 235 14.24 15.34 -5.75
CA VAL A 235 14.23 13.92 -6.14
C VAL A 235 13.05 13.22 -5.46
N ILE A 236 11.96 13.07 -6.19
CA ILE A 236 10.75 12.41 -5.70
C ILE A 236 10.84 10.92 -6.02
N PRO A 237 10.84 10.04 -5.01
CA PRO A 237 10.94 8.60 -5.24
C PRO A 237 9.66 8.05 -5.89
N ILE A 238 9.84 7.25 -6.94
CA ILE A 238 8.74 6.50 -7.55
C ILE A 238 8.38 5.36 -6.62
N GLN A 239 7.15 5.38 -6.11
CA GLN A 239 6.66 4.41 -5.13
C GLN A 239 5.15 4.23 -5.21
N SER A 240 4.66 3.13 -4.64
CA SER A 240 3.23 2.89 -4.45
C SER A 240 2.88 2.87 -2.96
N LEU A 241 1.69 2.37 -2.65
CA LEU A 241 1.15 2.34 -1.30
C LEU A 241 1.96 1.40 -0.40
N SER A 242 2.45 1.94 0.68
CA SER A 242 2.98 1.21 1.82
C SER A 242 2.42 1.82 3.12
N PHE A 243 2.56 1.14 4.24
CA PHE A 243 1.98 1.64 5.50
C PHE A 243 2.96 1.61 6.66
N THR A 244 4.09 0.90 6.54
CA THR A 244 5.06 0.80 7.63
C THR A 244 5.89 2.08 7.76
N GLY A 245 6.53 2.50 6.67
CA GLY A 245 7.26 3.77 6.63
C GLY A 245 6.35 4.97 6.88
N PRO A 246 5.24 5.10 6.13
CA PRO A 246 4.31 6.21 6.31
C PRO A 246 3.74 6.35 7.72
N ALA A 247 3.47 5.26 8.44
CA ALA A 247 3.03 5.32 9.83
C ALA A 247 4.12 5.88 10.75
N ALA A 248 5.37 5.47 10.54
CA ALA A 248 6.52 6.01 11.27
C ALA A 248 6.76 7.49 10.94
N ASP A 249 6.74 7.86 9.65
CA ASP A 249 6.92 9.24 9.20
C ASP A 249 5.81 10.17 9.73
N THR A 250 4.56 9.71 9.75
CA THR A 250 3.43 10.47 10.31
C THR A 250 3.59 10.68 11.83
N LEU A 251 4.07 9.67 12.55
CA LEU A 251 4.40 9.81 13.98
C LEU A 251 5.51 10.83 14.17
N MET A 252 6.57 10.76 13.37
CA MET A 252 7.69 11.70 13.45
C MET A 252 7.30 13.13 13.09
N LEU A 253 6.33 13.33 12.19
CA LEU A 253 5.82 14.67 11.89
C LEU A 253 5.24 15.35 13.12
N VAL A 254 4.60 14.58 14.02
CA VAL A 254 4.03 15.10 15.28
C VAL A 254 5.09 15.28 16.36
N LEU A 255 6.12 14.44 16.37
CA LEU A 255 7.16 14.43 17.43
C LEU A 255 8.38 15.29 17.12
N SER A 256 8.59 15.67 15.88
CA SER A 256 9.76 16.44 15.44
C SER A 256 9.45 17.94 15.34
N PRO A 257 10.49 18.80 15.38
CA PRO A 257 10.32 20.24 15.17
C PRO A 257 9.66 20.53 13.81
N PRO A 258 8.89 21.64 13.69
CA PRO A 258 8.31 22.04 12.41
C PRO A 258 9.38 22.32 11.37
N GLY A 259 9.06 22.04 10.08
CA GLY A 259 9.99 22.25 8.96
C GLY A 259 10.46 20.94 8.30
N GLN A 260 9.88 19.82 8.65
CA GLN A 260 10.17 18.56 7.94
C GLN A 260 9.73 18.61 6.48
N ALA A 261 10.53 17.99 5.60
CA ALA A 261 10.19 17.87 4.19
C ALA A 261 8.89 17.06 4.03
N LEU A 262 7.92 17.66 3.37
CA LEU A 262 6.67 17.01 3.02
C LEU A 262 6.91 15.93 1.97
N LYS A 263 6.29 14.76 2.14
CA LYS A 263 6.44 13.58 1.30
C LYS A 263 5.07 12.99 0.97
N PHE A 264 5.00 12.13 -0.05
CA PHE A 264 3.81 11.33 -0.37
C PHE A 264 3.21 10.62 0.84
N ASP A 265 4.06 10.02 1.65
CA ASP A 265 3.72 9.21 2.81
C ASP A 265 2.99 10.01 3.90
N LEU A 266 3.34 11.30 4.07
CA LEU A 266 2.71 12.19 5.06
C LEU A 266 1.27 12.59 4.67
N GLY A 267 0.94 12.58 3.38
CA GLY A 267 -0.43 12.74 2.92
C GLY A 267 -1.23 11.44 2.99
N LEU A 268 -0.57 10.32 2.72
CA LEU A 268 -1.20 9.01 2.58
C LEU A 268 -1.93 8.58 3.86
N VAL A 269 -1.28 8.60 5.01
CA VAL A 269 -1.85 8.09 6.28
C VAL A 269 -3.05 8.90 6.74
N PRO A 270 -2.99 10.25 6.82
CA PRO A 270 -4.17 11.06 7.12
C PRO A 270 -5.28 10.89 6.08
N GLY A 271 -4.92 10.80 4.80
CA GLY A 271 -5.87 10.54 3.73
C GLY A 271 -6.64 9.24 3.94
N VAL A 272 -5.94 8.13 4.22
CA VAL A 272 -6.59 6.83 4.50
C VAL A 272 -7.50 6.91 5.72
N ALA A 273 -7.05 7.57 6.79
CA ALA A 273 -7.87 7.77 7.99
C ALA A 273 -9.15 8.55 7.66
N LEU A 274 -9.03 9.67 6.94
CA LEU A 274 -10.17 10.47 6.52
C LEU A 274 -11.11 9.70 5.59
N GLY A 275 -10.59 8.98 4.61
CA GLY A 275 -11.41 8.20 3.68
C GLY A 275 -12.18 7.07 4.37
N ALA A 276 -11.53 6.37 5.30
CA ALA A 276 -12.18 5.33 6.11
C ALA A 276 -13.22 5.92 7.06
N PHE A 277 -12.91 7.05 7.71
CA PHE A 277 -13.83 7.78 8.58
C PHE A 277 -15.08 8.25 7.81
N LEU A 278 -14.91 8.93 6.68
CA LEU A 278 -16.00 9.41 5.84
C LEU A 278 -16.87 8.25 5.35
N SER A 279 -16.25 7.16 4.92
CA SER A 279 -16.97 5.95 4.53
C SER A 279 -17.77 5.38 5.69
N ALA A 280 -17.21 5.28 6.88
CA ALA A 280 -17.91 4.80 8.07
C ALA A 280 -19.04 5.74 8.51
N LEU A 281 -18.84 7.05 8.38
CA LEU A 281 -19.87 8.06 8.66
C LEU A 281 -21.07 7.94 7.71
N LEU A 282 -20.81 7.84 6.40
CA LEU A 282 -21.86 7.74 5.37
C LEU A 282 -22.75 6.51 5.55
N TRP A 283 -22.18 5.40 6.02
CA TRP A 283 -22.95 4.17 6.25
C TRP A 283 -23.34 3.94 7.71
N ARG A 284 -23.13 4.95 8.59
CA ARG A 284 -23.44 4.88 10.02
C ARG A 284 -22.78 3.69 10.73
N GLU A 285 -21.56 3.36 10.31
CA GLU A 285 -20.75 2.27 10.87
C GLU A 285 -19.72 2.77 11.90
N LEU A 286 -19.74 4.08 12.25
CA LEU A 286 -18.91 4.65 13.31
C LEU A 286 -19.37 4.11 14.67
N LYS A 287 -18.44 3.49 15.40
CA LYS A 287 -18.66 2.99 16.75
C LYS A 287 -17.43 3.20 17.60
N LEU A 288 -17.58 3.85 18.74
CA LEU A 288 -16.53 3.89 19.75
C LEU A 288 -16.46 2.51 20.43
N GLU A 289 -15.48 1.72 20.03
CA GLU A 289 -15.20 0.42 20.63
C GLU A 289 -14.00 0.54 21.56
N GLY A 290 -14.24 0.35 22.84
CA GLY A 290 -13.21 0.33 23.89
C GLY A 290 -12.46 -1.00 23.96
N PHE A 291 -11.79 -1.21 25.10
CA PHE A 291 -11.02 -2.43 25.42
C PHE A 291 -11.86 -3.57 25.97
N GLN A 292 -13.18 -3.53 25.83
CA GLN A 292 -14.03 -4.61 26.32
C GLN A 292 -13.64 -5.89 25.60
N GLY A 293 -12.95 -6.74 26.35
CA GLY A 293 -12.62 -8.08 25.93
C GLY A 293 -13.89 -8.92 25.88
N GLY A 294 -14.16 -9.55 24.78
CA GLY A 294 -14.95 -10.74 24.73
C GLY A 294 -14.03 -11.91 24.54
#